data_9818878fd17dd0ede9502c3f595a38d7
#
_entry.id   9818878fd17dd0ede9502c3f595a38d7
#
_cell.length_a   1.000
_cell.length_b   1.000
_cell.length_c   1.000
_cell.angle_alpha   90.00
_cell.angle_beta   90.00
_cell.angle_gamma   90.00
#
_symmetry.space_group_name_H-M   'P 1'
#
loop_
_entity.id
_entity.type
_entity.pdbx_description
1 polymer ?
#
loop_
_entity_poly.entity_id
_entity_poly.type
_entity_poly.pdbx_seq_one_letter_code
_entity_poly.pdbx_strand_id
1 'polypeptide(L)'
;PEKERFSSLVADQLQMKHLNRSEAGLSNDGILRKTIKYCEKEPVDFAVIQFTKYSRREILNIKKPLPDTSPYLRINAGNPSKGVKEYFAKLSTPEDDIANFYKNKFLIEFYLTAKKIPFYFLQLSKKIKRGVATDRWLYHKSAWDEDYFANYRSSWQKYGDNNKPVDCIYQILGGDEDSGSPYFTSSKRPHPNAEGHRKIADHILKKL
;
A
#
# COMPACT_ATOMS: atom_id res chain seq x y z
N PRO A 1 20.57 5.10 1.80
CA PRO A 1 21.14 3.77 1.93
C PRO A 1 20.12 2.78 2.49
N GLU A 2 20.23 1.50 2.13
CA GLU A 2 19.24 0.48 2.50
C GLU A 2 19.15 0.27 4.02
N LYS A 3 20.28 0.37 4.71
CA LYS A 3 20.40 0.25 6.17
C LYS A 3 19.64 1.31 6.98
N GLU A 4 19.25 2.42 6.37
CA GLU A 4 18.50 3.49 7.03
C GLU A 4 17.00 3.40 6.82
N ARG A 5 16.53 2.40 6.07
CA ARG A 5 15.11 2.20 5.87
C ARG A 5 14.44 1.64 7.13
N PHE A 6 13.21 2.06 7.40
CA PHE A 6 12.47 1.62 8.59
C PHE A 6 12.41 0.09 8.71
N SER A 7 12.28 -0.63 7.58
CA SER A 7 12.22 -2.10 7.59
C SER A 7 13.54 -2.75 8.04
N SER A 8 14.70 -2.17 7.66
CA SER A 8 16.00 -2.61 8.16
C SER A 8 16.15 -2.30 9.65
N LEU A 9 15.78 -1.10 10.07
CA LEU A 9 15.86 -0.69 11.49
C LEU A 9 14.99 -1.57 12.38
N VAL A 10 13.78 -1.94 11.95
CA VAL A 10 12.91 -2.88 12.68
C VAL A 10 13.57 -4.25 12.76
N ALA A 11 14.10 -4.77 11.66
CA ALA A 11 14.75 -6.09 11.64
C ALA A 11 15.97 -6.12 12.56
N ASP A 12 16.80 -5.08 12.55
CA ASP A 12 17.98 -4.96 13.41
C ASP A 12 17.59 -4.98 14.90
N GLN A 13 16.53 -4.23 15.28
CA GLN A 13 16.05 -4.21 16.66
C GLN A 13 15.45 -5.54 17.12
N LEU A 14 14.79 -6.26 16.21
CA LEU A 14 14.26 -7.59 16.48
C LEU A 14 15.30 -8.70 16.32
N GLN A 15 16.55 -8.38 16.00
CA GLN A 15 17.63 -9.32 15.72
C GLN A 15 17.27 -10.33 14.61
N MET A 16 16.51 -9.87 13.62
CA MET A 16 16.06 -10.67 12.49
C MET A 16 16.84 -10.34 11.20
N LYS A 17 16.96 -11.32 10.31
CA LYS A 17 17.50 -11.08 8.98
C LYS A 17 16.53 -10.23 8.17
N HIS A 18 17.00 -9.08 7.67
CA HIS A 18 16.20 -8.21 6.80
C HIS A 18 16.13 -8.72 5.37
N LEU A 19 14.91 -8.90 4.86
CA LEU A 19 14.61 -9.23 3.48
C LEU A 19 13.72 -8.14 2.86
N ASN A 20 14.32 -7.23 2.11
CA ASN A 20 13.54 -6.20 1.41
C ASN A 20 13.05 -6.72 0.05
N ARG A 21 11.75 -6.90 -0.10
CA ARG A 21 11.07 -7.35 -1.33
C ARG A 21 10.19 -6.25 -1.95
N SER A 22 10.36 -5.02 -1.48
CA SER A 22 9.64 -3.87 -2.04
C SER A 22 10.07 -3.59 -3.48
N GLU A 23 9.13 -3.09 -4.27
CA GLU A 23 9.36 -2.71 -5.67
C GLU A 23 8.66 -1.39 -5.96
N ALA A 24 9.38 -0.46 -6.58
CA ALA A 24 8.84 0.84 -6.95
C ALA A 24 7.68 0.68 -7.95
N GLY A 25 6.60 1.43 -7.72
CA GLY A 25 5.45 1.44 -8.62
C GLY A 25 4.51 0.23 -8.51
N LEU A 26 4.75 -0.69 -7.57
CA LEU A 26 3.88 -1.85 -7.37
C LEU A 26 2.45 -1.43 -6.97
N SER A 27 1.45 -2.15 -7.45
CA SER A 27 0.05 -2.02 -7.04
C SER A 27 -0.24 -2.84 -5.78
N ASN A 28 -1.42 -2.66 -5.18
CA ASN A 28 -1.84 -3.50 -4.05
C ASN A 28 -2.06 -4.96 -4.48
N ASP A 29 -2.52 -5.20 -5.72
CA ASP A 29 -2.61 -6.54 -6.30
C ASP A 29 -1.23 -7.20 -6.42
N GLY A 30 -0.23 -6.42 -6.85
CA GLY A 30 1.16 -6.88 -6.92
C GLY A 30 1.77 -7.15 -5.55
N ILE A 31 1.42 -6.34 -4.53
CA ILE A 31 1.85 -6.56 -3.15
C ILE A 31 1.29 -7.89 -2.64
N LEU A 32 -0.01 -8.15 -2.80
CA LEU A 32 -0.63 -9.43 -2.43
C LEU A 32 0.07 -10.61 -3.10
N ARG A 33 0.21 -10.57 -4.42
CA ARG A 33 0.82 -11.65 -5.19
C ARG A 33 2.27 -11.94 -4.78
N LYS A 34 3.05 -10.88 -4.53
CA LYS A 34 4.44 -11.01 -4.07
C LYS A 34 4.54 -11.50 -2.64
N THR A 35 3.69 -11.02 -1.73
CA THR A 35 3.66 -11.50 -0.35
C THR A 35 3.47 -13.00 -0.33
N ILE A 36 2.45 -13.53 -1.01
CA ILE A 36 2.22 -14.98 -1.09
C ILE A 36 3.44 -15.68 -1.69
N LYS A 37 3.91 -15.20 -2.87
CA LYS A 37 5.05 -15.82 -3.58
C LYS A 37 6.30 -15.95 -2.70
N TYR A 38 6.62 -14.92 -1.93
CA TYR A 38 7.85 -14.93 -1.11
C TYR A 38 7.68 -15.72 0.18
N CYS A 39 6.54 -15.64 0.84
CA CYS A 39 6.26 -16.44 2.02
C CYS A 39 6.13 -17.95 1.73
N GLU A 40 5.83 -18.34 0.49
CA GLU A 40 5.87 -19.76 0.07
C GLU A 40 7.28 -20.24 -0.25
N LYS A 41 8.22 -19.35 -0.54
CA LYS A 41 9.58 -19.71 -0.94
C LYS A 41 10.60 -19.63 0.17
N GLU A 42 10.39 -18.74 1.12
CA GLU A 42 11.35 -18.42 2.16
C GLU A 42 10.65 -18.41 3.51
N PRO A 43 11.29 -18.89 4.59
CA PRO A 43 10.75 -18.75 5.93
C PRO A 43 10.70 -17.26 6.29
N VAL A 44 9.57 -16.84 6.86
CA VAL A 44 9.31 -15.46 7.25
C VAL A 44 8.82 -15.45 8.69
N ASP A 45 9.60 -14.86 9.61
CA ASP A 45 9.28 -14.77 11.03
C ASP A 45 8.41 -13.56 11.35
N PHE A 46 8.51 -12.49 10.54
CA PHE A 46 7.71 -11.27 10.69
C PHE A 46 7.60 -10.52 9.36
N ALA A 47 6.42 -10.00 9.04
CA ALA A 47 6.18 -9.28 7.79
C ALA A 47 5.71 -7.84 8.02
N VAL A 48 6.40 -6.88 7.41
CA VAL A 48 5.90 -5.49 7.30
C VAL A 48 5.39 -5.26 5.88
N ILE A 49 4.11 -5.05 5.75
CA ILE A 49 3.44 -4.83 4.46
C ILE A 49 3.10 -3.35 4.32
N GLN A 50 3.77 -2.69 3.39
CA GLN A 50 3.46 -1.30 3.04
C GLN A 50 2.59 -1.27 1.79
N PHE A 51 1.32 -0.92 1.97
CA PHE A 51 0.39 -0.70 0.86
C PHE A 51 0.73 0.60 0.11
N THR A 52 0.37 0.61 -1.16
CA THR A 52 0.52 1.75 -2.05
C THR A 52 -0.80 2.55 -2.18
N LYS A 53 -0.82 3.54 -3.07
CA LYS A 53 -2.04 4.33 -3.35
C LYS A 53 -3.17 3.44 -3.86
N TYR A 54 -4.41 3.78 -3.51
CA TYR A 54 -5.62 3.04 -3.89
C TYR A 54 -5.75 2.86 -5.40
N SER A 55 -5.48 3.92 -6.17
CA SER A 55 -5.63 3.95 -7.64
C SER A 55 -4.56 3.20 -8.43
N ARG A 56 -3.62 2.53 -7.77
CA ARG A 56 -2.65 1.67 -8.47
C ARG A 56 -3.22 0.29 -8.71
N ARG A 57 -3.27 -0.10 -9.97
CA ARG A 57 -3.82 -1.37 -10.44
C ARG A 57 -2.81 -2.17 -11.24
N GLU A 58 -3.03 -3.47 -11.29
CA GLU A 58 -2.40 -4.36 -12.26
C GLU A 58 -3.45 -4.94 -13.19
N ILE A 59 -3.15 -4.93 -14.49
CA ILE A 59 -3.98 -5.55 -15.53
C ILE A 59 -3.12 -6.61 -16.20
N LEU A 60 -3.67 -7.80 -16.40
CA LEU A 60 -2.99 -8.86 -17.11
C LEU A 60 -2.76 -8.42 -18.56
N ASN A 61 -1.51 -8.37 -18.99
CA ASN A 61 -1.14 -8.05 -20.37
C ASN A 61 -0.99 -9.33 -21.20
N ILE A 62 -2.10 -9.77 -21.78
CA ILE A 62 -2.12 -10.98 -22.62
C ILE A 62 -1.41 -10.83 -23.97
N LYS A 63 -1.16 -9.58 -24.42
CA LYS A 63 -0.55 -9.30 -25.73
C LYS A 63 0.96 -9.41 -25.76
N LYS A 64 1.62 -9.46 -24.61
CA LYS A 64 3.07 -9.59 -24.49
C LYS A 64 3.42 -10.52 -23.33
N PRO A 65 3.36 -11.84 -23.52
CA PRO A 65 4.04 -12.74 -22.62
C PRO A 65 5.54 -12.51 -22.79
N LEU A 66 6.11 -11.62 -21.99
CA LEU A 66 7.55 -11.42 -21.95
C LEU A 66 8.12 -12.45 -20.96
N PRO A 67 9.03 -13.32 -21.38
CA PRO A 67 9.56 -14.39 -20.53
C PRO A 67 10.22 -13.86 -19.25
N ASP A 68 10.77 -12.66 -19.27
CA ASP A 68 11.53 -12.08 -18.14
C ASP A 68 10.82 -10.94 -17.41
N THR A 69 9.65 -10.49 -17.84
CA THR A 69 8.94 -9.39 -17.23
C THR A 69 7.61 -9.84 -16.65
N SER A 70 7.14 -9.12 -15.62
CA SER A 70 5.81 -9.37 -15.05
C SER A 70 4.74 -9.34 -16.15
N PRO A 71 3.88 -10.36 -16.28
CA PRO A 71 2.79 -10.36 -17.25
C PRO A 71 1.73 -9.29 -16.97
N TYR A 72 1.95 -8.49 -15.94
CA TYR A 72 1.02 -7.46 -15.49
C TYR A 72 1.46 -6.07 -15.92
N LEU A 73 0.55 -5.37 -16.59
CA LEU A 73 0.67 -3.94 -16.85
C LEU A 73 0.29 -3.18 -15.58
N ARG A 74 1.21 -2.40 -15.05
CA ARG A 74 0.94 -1.51 -13.91
C ARG A 74 0.37 -0.20 -14.42
N ILE A 75 -0.79 0.14 -13.91
CA ILE A 75 -1.47 1.39 -14.24
C ILE A 75 -1.72 2.22 -12.98
N ASN A 76 -1.70 3.52 -13.12
CA ASN A 76 -2.09 4.47 -12.08
C ASN A 76 -2.71 5.71 -12.74
N ALA A 77 -3.49 6.45 -11.98
CA ALA A 77 -4.22 7.62 -12.48
C ALA A 77 -3.31 8.74 -13.07
N GLY A 78 -2.03 8.76 -12.70
CA GLY A 78 -1.04 9.71 -13.25
C GLY A 78 -0.33 9.23 -14.52
N ASN A 79 -0.68 8.06 -15.06
CA ASN A 79 -0.07 7.55 -16.29
C ASN A 79 -0.56 8.37 -17.50
N PRO A 80 0.33 8.92 -18.34
CA PRO A 80 -0.05 9.81 -19.44
C PRO A 80 -0.66 9.08 -20.64
N SER A 81 -0.59 7.75 -20.72
CA SER A 81 -1.08 7.00 -21.88
C SER A 81 -2.61 7.15 -22.06
N LYS A 82 -3.06 7.30 -23.32
CA LYS A 82 -4.48 7.49 -23.66
C LYS A 82 -5.36 6.39 -23.09
N GLY A 83 -4.98 5.13 -23.25
CA GLY A 83 -5.78 3.98 -22.78
C GLY A 83 -5.90 3.93 -21.25
N VAL A 84 -4.85 4.33 -20.51
CA VAL A 84 -4.90 4.41 -19.03
C VAL A 84 -5.80 5.56 -18.59
N LYS A 85 -5.74 6.72 -19.25
CA LYS A 85 -6.63 7.86 -18.98
C LYS A 85 -8.10 7.47 -19.22
N GLU A 86 -8.38 6.79 -20.32
CA GLU A 86 -9.74 6.30 -20.63
C GLU A 86 -10.24 5.27 -19.61
N TYR A 87 -9.38 4.36 -19.17
CA TYR A 87 -9.72 3.42 -18.10
C TYR A 87 -10.16 4.15 -16.83
N PHE A 88 -9.33 5.08 -16.33
CA PHE A 88 -9.67 5.83 -15.11
C PHE A 88 -10.84 6.79 -15.29
N ALA A 89 -11.09 7.30 -16.48
CA ALA A 89 -12.22 8.19 -16.76
C ALA A 89 -13.56 7.45 -16.90
N LYS A 90 -13.56 6.22 -17.43
CA LYS A 90 -14.77 5.52 -17.82
C LYS A 90 -15.08 4.28 -16.99
N LEU A 91 -14.06 3.60 -16.47
CA LEU A 91 -14.22 2.27 -15.89
C LEU A 91 -13.81 2.17 -14.42
N SER A 92 -13.01 3.09 -13.91
CA SER A 92 -12.56 3.05 -12.52
C SER A 92 -13.29 4.11 -11.70
N THR A 93 -13.80 3.72 -10.54
CA THR A 93 -14.40 4.64 -9.56
C THR A 93 -13.55 4.71 -8.29
N PRO A 94 -13.63 5.77 -7.46
CA PRO A 94 -12.98 5.80 -6.14
C PRO A 94 -13.35 4.62 -5.27
N GLU A 95 -14.62 4.23 -5.33
CA GLU A 95 -15.21 3.11 -4.59
C GLU A 95 -14.55 1.80 -5.00
N ASP A 96 -14.35 1.58 -6.30
CA ASP A 96 -13.63 0.44 -6.83
C ASP A 96 -12.18 0.37 -6.35
N ASP A 97 -11.49 1.51 -6.33
CA ASP A 97 -10.11 1.60 -5.88
C ASP A 97 -9.99 1.22 -4.40
N ILE A 98 -10.96 1.70 -3.59
CA ILE A 98 -11.06 1.38 -2.18
C ILE A 98 -11.42 -0.09 -1.97
N ALA A 99 -12.42 -0.58 -2.69
CA ALA A 99 -12.83 -1.99 -2.61
C ALA A 99 -11.66 -2.92 -2.95
N ASN A 100 -10.89 -2.61 -4.00
CA ASN A 100 -9.71 -3.37 -4.37
C ASN A 100 -8.63 -3.34 -3.28
N PHE A 101 -8.43 -2.18 -2.63
CA PHE A 101 -7.50 -2.09 -1.52
C PHE A 101 -7.89 -3.01 -0.36
N TYR A 102 -9.15 -2.93 0.10
CA TYR A 102 -9.63 -3.77 1.20
C TYR A 102 -9.64 -5.25 0.86
N LYS A 103 -9.99 -5.60 -0.37
CA LYS A 103 -9.85 -6.99 -0.86
C LYS A 103 -8.42 -7.48 -0.71
N ASN A 104 -7.44 -6.72 -1.19
CA ASN A 104 -6.04 -7.11 -1.11
C ASN A 104 -5.53 -7.16 0.33
N LYS A 105 -5.91 -6.16 1.17
CA LYS A 105 -5.59 -6.15 2.60
C LYS A 105 -6.12 -7.40 3.28
N PHE A 106 -7.41 -7.71 3.10
CA PHE A 106 -8.05 -8.86 3.69
C PHE A 106 -7.37 -10.17 3.28
N LEU A 107 -7.09 -10.35 2.00
CA LEU A 107 -6.43 -11.57 1.51
C LEU A 107 -5.02 -11.73 2.06
N ILE A 108 -4.26 -10.65 2.20
CA ILE A 108 -2.92 -10.69 2.82
C ILE A 108 -3.06 -11.04 4.31
N GLU A 109 -3.96 -10.40 5.03
CA GLU A 109 -4.23 -10.65 6.45
C GLU A 109 -4.62 -12.11 6.70
N PHE A 110 -5.59 -12.60 5.92
CA PHE A 110 -6.02 -14.00 5.99
C PHE A 110 -4.86 -14.97 5.73
N TYR A 111 -4.09 -14.73 4.67
CA TYR A 111 -2.96 -15.57 4.30
C TYR A 111 -1.88 -15.61 5.40
N LEU A 112 -1.45 -14.45 5.89
CA LEU A 112 -0.41 -14.37 6.92
C LEU A 112 -0.88 -14.97 8.25
N THR A 113 -2.14 -14.77 8.61
CA THR A 113 -2.76 -15.39 9.80
C THR A 113 -2.80 -16.92 9.67
N ALA A 114 -3.22 -17.45 8.53
CA ALA A 114 -3.25 -18.89 8.27
C ALA A 114 -1.84 -19.52 8.33
N LYS A 115 -0.83 -18.78 7.89
CA LYS A 115 0.58 -19.18 7.98
C LYS A 115 1.20 -18.95 9.36
N LYS A 116 0.48 -18.33 10.30
CA LYS A 116 0.96 -17.93 11.64
C LYS A 116 2.17 -16.99 11.58
N ILE A 117 2.26 -16.18 10.54
CA ILE A 117 3.30 -15.16 10.38
C ILE A 117 2.79 -13.86 11.03
N PRO A 118 3.43 -13.35 12.09
CA PRO A 118 3.12 -12.05 12.65
C PRO A 118 3.37 -10.95 11.60
N PHE A 119 2.52 -9.92 11.57
CA PHE A 119 2.63 -8.89 10.54
C PHE A 119 2.18 -7.52 11.04
N TYR A 120 2.63 -6.49 10.31
CA TYR A 120 2.28 -5.11 10.52
C TYR A 120 1.92 -4.43 9.20
N PHE A 121 0.84 -3.64 9.18
CA PHE A 121 0.35 -2.96 8.00
C PHE A 121 0.64 -1.47 8.03
N LEU A 122 1.23 -0.98 6.96
CA LEU A 122 1.46 0.43 6.69
C LEU A 122 0.82 0.85 5.38
N GLN A 123 0.42 2.11 5.29
CA GLN A 123 -0.01 2.76 4.07
C GLN A 123 0.65 4.13 3.96
N LEU A 124 1.08 4.51 2.77
CA LEU A 124 1.73 5.80 2.57
C LEU A 124 0.79 6.96 2.91
N SER A 125 -0.42 6.95 2.34
CA SER A 125 -1.43 8.00 2.48
C SER A 125 -2.83 7.39 2.50
N LYS A 126 -3.70 7.92 3.33
CA LYS A 126 -5.14 7.59 3.31
C LYS A 126 -5.92 8.42 2.30
N LYS A 127 -5.30 9.41 1.65
CA LYS A 127 -5.97 10.26 0.66
C LYS A 127 -6.14 9.51 -0.67
N ILE A 128 -7.36 9.54 -1.19
CA ILE A 128 -7.68 9.05 -2.53
C ILE A 128 -7.47 10.20 -3.49
N LYS A 129 -6.26 10.32 -4.06
CA LYS A 129 -6.00 11.28 -5.12
C LYS A 129 -6.22 10.60 -6.47
N ARG A 130 -7.21 11.03 -7.23
CA ARG A 130 -7.29 10.77 -8.66
C ARG A 130 -6.63 11.90 -9.41
N GLY A 131 -5.42 11.67 -9.88
CA GLY A 131 -4.80 12.51 -10.89
C GLY A 131 -5.40 12.19 -12.27
N VAL A 132 -6.61 12.62 -12.53
CA VAL A 132 -7.08 12.76 -13.90
C VAL A 132 -6.51 14.08 -14.39
N ALA A 133 -5.95 14.12 -15.60
CA ALA A 133 -5.46 15.34 -16.26
C ALA A 133 -6.60 16.28 -16.69
N THR A 134 -7.65 16.33 -15.95
CA THR A 134 -8.72 17.32 -15.97
C THR A 134 -8.74 17.91 -14.57
N ASP A 135 -8.83 19.22 -14.45
CA ASP A 135 -8.85 20.03 -13.21
C ASP A 135 -9.96 19.69 -12.20
N ARG A 136 -10.51 18.50 -12.25
CA ARG A 136 -11.50 17.97 -11.34
C ARG A 136 -10.83 17.03 -10.35
N TRP A 137 -10.29 17.58 -9.31
CA TRP A 137 -10.09 16.89 -8.04
C TRP A 137 -11.47 16.56 -7.46
N LEU A 138 -12.04 15.45 -7.85
CA LEU A 138 -13.25 14.96 -7.21
C LEU A 138 -12.84 14.40 -5.83
N TYR A 139 -12.74 15.28 -4.87
CA TYR A 139 -12.92 14.96 -3.47
C TYR A 139 -14.40 14.57 -3.31
N HIS A 140 -14.73 13.33 -3.47
CA HIS A 140 -15.99 12.85 -2.95
C HIS A 140 -15.85 12.78 -1.44
N LYS A 141 -16.42 13.79 -0.76
CA LYS A 141 -16.50 13.86 0.70
C LYS A 141 -17.23 12.61 1.25
N SER A 142 -18.16 12.05 0.46
CA SER A 142 -18.88 10.81 0.73
C SER A 142 -18.01 9.53 0.65
N ALA A 143 -16.91 9.54 -0.08
CA ALA A 143 -15.98 8.40 -0.06
C ALA A 143 -15.21 8.28 1.27
N TRP A 144 -15.32 9.29 2.12
CA TRP A 144 -14.79 9.34 3.48
C TRP A 144 -15.91 9.26 4.53
N ASP A 145 -17.15 9.06 4.09
CA ASP A 145 -18.23 8.80 5.01
C ASP A 145 -17.93 7.51 5.76
N GLU A 146 -17.62 7.66 7.05
CA GLU A 146 -17.29 6.51 7.91
C GLU A 146 -18.40 5.47 7.89
N ASP A 147 -19.64 5.87 7.64
CA ASP A 147 -20.79 4.96 7.53
C ASP A 147 -20.78 4.12 6.27
N TYR A 148 -20.35 4.66 5.12
CA TYR A 148 -20.17 3.86 3.90
C TYR A 148 -19.06 2.83 4.07
N PHE A 149 -17.95 3.23 4.67
CA PHE A 149 -16.87 2.31 5.02
C PHE A 149 -17.24 1.35 6.15
N ALA A 150 -18.07 1.77 7.11
CA ALA A 150 -18.59 0.89 8.15
C ALA A 150 -19.45 -0.22 7.54
N ASN A 151 -20.31 0.09 6.57
CA ASN A 151 -21.11 -0.90 5.85
C ASN A 151 -20.26 -1.84 4.98
N TYR A 152 -19.22 -1.32 4.33
CA TYR A 152 -18.27 -2.16 3.59
C TYR A 152 -17.40 -2.99 4.54
N ARG A 153 -16.94 -2.41 5.64
CA ARG A 153 -16.29 -3.14 6.74
C ARG A 153 -17.19 -4.23 7.28
N SER A 154 -18.46 -3.95 7.56
CA SER A 154 -19.39 -4.92 8.16
C SER A 154 -19.64 -6.12 7.24
N SER A 155 -19.67 -5.93 5.93
CA SER A 155 -19.83 -7.04 4.98
C SER A 155 -18.59 -7.94 4.92
N TRP A 156 -17.37 -7.39 5.12
CA TRP A 156 -16.13 -8.14 5.15
C TRP A 156 -15.69 -8.55 6.57
N GLN A 157 -16.09 -7.80 7.61
CA GLN A 157 -15.88 -8.15 9.03
C GLN A 157 -16.58 -9.44 9.46
N LYS A 158 -17.66 -9.83 8.76
CA LYS A 158 -18.30 -11.14 8.99
C LYS A 158 -17.38 -12.33 8.73
N TYR A 159 -16.25 -12.11 8.07
CA TYR A 159 -15.30 -13.16 7.68
C TYR A 159 -13.99 -13.19 8.48
N GLY A 160 -13.79 -12.31 9.44
CA GLY A 160 -12.58 -12.34 10.27
C GLY A 160 -12.56 -11.31 11.40
N ASP A 161 -12.51 -11.78 12.64
CA ASP A 161 -12.43 -10.96 13.86
C ASP A 161 -11.12 -10.18 14.03
N ASN A 162 -10.19 -10.26 13.07
CA ASN A 162 -8.84 -9.73 13.19
C ASN A 162 -8.56 -8.60 12.20
N ASN A 163 -9.45 -7.61 12.08
CA ASN A 163 -9.20 -6.46 11.20
C ASN A 163 -8.08 -5.58 11.77
N LYS A 164 -6.82 -6.00 11.57
CA LYS A 164 -5.67 -5.21 12.02
C LYS A 164 -5.68 -3.82 11.37
N PRO A 165 -5.47 -2.76 12.14
CA PRO A 165 -5.43 -1.40 11.61
C PRO A 165 -4.28 -1.25 10.60
N VAL A 166 -4.47 -0.33 9.67
CA VAL A 166 -3.41 0.11 8.73
C VAL A 166 -2.95 1.49 9.16
N ASP A 167 -1.71 1.59 9.61
CA ASP A 167 -1.17 2.87 10.04
C ASP A 167 -0.68 3.70 8.86
N CYS A 168 -0.96 5.00 8.90
CA CYS A 168 -0.61 5.91 7.83
C CYS A 168 0.76 6.56 8.09
N ILE A 169 1.70 6.38 7.17
CA ILE A 169 3.06 6.94 7.27
C ILE A 169 3.02 8.46 7.42
N TYR A 170 2.16 9.18 6.69
CA TYR A 170 2.03 10.62 6.86
C TYR A 170 1.59 11.02 8.27
N GLN A 171 0.65 10.29 8.86
CA GLN A 171 0.20 10.54 10.23
C GLN A 171 1.29 10.25 11.26
N ILE A 172 2.04 9.16 11.10
CA ILE A 172 3.20 8.84 11.96
C ILE A 172 4.23 9.96 11.94
N LEU A 173 4.45 10.57 10.78
CA LEU A 173 5.43 11.63 10.57
C LEU A 173 4.88 13.04 10.88
N GLY A 174 3.66 13.15 11.41
CA GLY A 174 3.06 14.41 11.82
C GLY A 174 2.70 15.34 10.66
N GLY A 175 2.40 14.77 9.50
CA GLY A 175 2.06 15.54 8.32
C GLY A 175 0.93 14.92 7.50
N ASP A 176 0.55 15.61 6.43
CA ASP A 176 -0.26 15.06 5.36
C ASP A 176 0.47 15.21 4.02
N GLU A 177 -0.16 14.74 2.94
CA GLU A 177 0.47 14.73 1.60
C GLU A 177 0.76 16.15 1.06
N ASP A 178 0.12 17.16 1.62
CA ASP A 178 0.19 18.56 1.17
C ASP A 178 0.96 19.45 2.16
N SER A 179 1.09 19.02 3.42
CA SER A 179 1.89 19.72 4.44
C SER A 179 3.34 19.27 4.38
N GLY A 180 4.25 20.21 4.23
CA GLY A 180 5.67 19.95 4.38
C GLY A 180 5.96 19.43 5.79
N SER A 181 6.54 18.24 5.89
CA SER A 181 7.05 17.71 7.15
C SER A 181 8.58 17.63 7.06
N PRO A 182 9.34 17.96 8.13
CA PRO A 182 10.81 17.86 8.13
C PRO A 182 11.30 16.42 7.91
N TYR A 183 10.42 15.44 8.02
CA TYR A 183 10.72 14.02 7.86
C TYR A 183 10.67 13.50 6.43
N PHE A 184 10.41 14.39 5.45
CA PHE A 184 10.42 14.05 4.01
C PHE A 184 11.58 14.70 3.27
N THR A 185 12.04 14.03 2.22
CA THR A 185 13.19 14.50 1.41
C THR A 185 12.84 15.71 0.54
N SER A 186 11.59 15.86 0.11
CA SER A 186 11.11 17.01 -0.66
C SER A 186 9.58 17.09 -0.65
N SER A 187 9.05 18.30 -0.91
CA SER A 187 7.60 18.53 -1.07
C SER A 187 7.03 17.94 -2.37
N LYS A 188 7.85 17.81 -3.44
CA LYS A 188 7.39 17.33 -4.76
C LYS A 188 7.29 15.81 -4.86
N ARG A 189 8.14 15.09 -4.13
CA ARG A 189 8.15 13.62 -4.08
C ARG A 189 8.46 13.20 -2.65
N PRO A 190 7.49 13.27 -1.76
CA PRO A 190 7.73 13.04 -0.35
C PRO A 190 8.05 11.56 -0.10
N HIS A 191 9.30 11.29 0.13
CA HIS A 191 9.78 10.04 0.70
C HIS A 191 10.34 10.33 2.09
N PRO A 192 10.15 9.45 3.07
CA PRO A 192 10.76 9.63 4.39
C PRO A 192 12.28 9.79 4.25
N ASN A 193 12.85 10.77 4.94
CA ASN A 193 14.29 10.89 5.12
C ASN A 193 14.77 9.93 6.22
N ALA A 194 16.06 9.93 6.56
CA ALA A 194 16.62 9.01 7.55
C ALA A 194 15.91 9.11 8.91
N GLU A 195 15.59 10.32 9.37
CA GLU A 195 14.86 10.54 10.62
C GLU A 195 13.40 10.08 10.53
N GLY A 196 12.74 10.34 9.39
CA GLY A 196 11.41 9.82 9.09
C GLY A 196 11.37 8.29 9.12
N HIS A 197 12.37 7.64 8.57
CA HIS A 197 12.48 6.18 8.65
C HIS A 197 12.66 5.67 10.09
N ARG A 198 13.45 6.35 10.94
CA ARG A 198 13.56 6.00 12.36
C ARG A 198 12.23 6.13 13.08
N LYS A 199 11.52 7.25 12.90
CA LYS A 199 10.19 7.43 13.51
C LYS A 199 9.18 6.35 13.11
N ILE A 200 9.20 5.92 11.85
CA ILE A 200 8.34 4.82 11.39
C ILE A 200 8.75 3.51 12.09
N ALA A 201 10.05 3.22 12.18
CA ALA A 201 10.54 2.03 12.86
C ALA A 201 10.14 2.01 14.34
N ASP A 202 10.37 3.12 15.07
CA ASP A 202 10.01 3.27 16.48
C ASP A 202 8.48 3.10 16.69
N HIS A 203 7.68 3.62 15.77
CA HIS A 203 6.23 3.46 15.83
C HIS A 203 5.82 1.99 15.65
N ILE A 204 6.42 1.28 14.72
CA ILE A 204 6.16 -0.17 14.52
C ILE A 204 6.56 -0.95 15.79
N LEU A 205 7.77 -0.72 16.29
CA LEU A 205 8.30 -1.43 17.47
C LEU A 205 7.48 -1.21 18.74
N LYS A 206 6.86 -0.03 18.90
CA LYS A 206 5.94 0.25 20.02
C LYS A 206 4.61 -0.50 19.94
N LYS A 207 4.26 -1.03 18.78
CA LYS A 207 2.99 -1.71 18.51
C LYS A 207 3.12 -3.24 18.50
N LEU A 208 4.35 -3.75 18.49
CA LEU A 208 4.68 -5.17 18.62
C LEU A 208 4.73 -5.60 20.08
#